data_cf6ce6b7c649c683e695f916d8308f49
#
_entry.id   cf6ce6b7c649c683e695f916d8308f49
#
_cell.length_a   1.000
_cell.length_b   1.000
_cell.length_c   1.000
_cell.angle_alpha   90.00
_cell.angle_beta   90.00
_cell.angle_gamma   90.00
#
_symmetry.space_group_name_H-M   'P 1'
#
loop_
_entity.id
_entity.type
_entity.pdbx_description
1 polymer ?
#
loop_
_entity_poly.entity_id
_entity_poly.type
_entity_poly.pdbx_seq_one_letter_code
_entity_poly.pdbx_strand_id
1 'polypeptide(L)'
;DDADEEVRGDLALKIARLLPDMPEDEQEKIRELTFDMLRRLASDQLPRVRAMLSEELKSSRHVPHAVVRQLALDAAVIVSAPVLEYSPLLNDADLMEVIAAGCAQEALCAIANRSKVSEDVSDAVVATFDVPAVATLLANKKASVREATLDKIAENAADVQSWHEP
;
A
#
# COMPACT_ATOMS: atom_id res chain seq x y z
N ASP A 1 4.05 18.12 21.69
CA ASP A 1 4.09 18.41 20.80
C ASP A 1 5.08 18.05 19.69
N ASP A 2 5.57 18.99 18.91
CA ASP A 2 6.43 18.68 17.73
C ASP A 2 7.69 17.86 18.08
N ALA A 3 8.34 18.14 19.22
CA ALA A 3 9.52 17.38 19.67
C ALA A 3 9.21 15.90 19.98
N ASP A 4 8.03 15.61 20.46
CA ASP A 4 7.58 14.26 20.80
C ASP A 4 7.22 13.46 19.52
N GLU A 5 6.73 14.14 18.49
CA GLU A 5 6.49 13.59 17.15
C GLU A 5 7.81 13.23 16.45
N GLU A 6 8.79 14.14 16.49
CA GLU A 6 10.11 13.92 15.90
C GLU A 6 10.84 12.74 16.57
N VAL A 7 10.79 12.64 17.91
CA VAL A 7 11.38 11.51 18.65
C VAL A 7 10.70 10.17 18.28
N ARG A 8 9.37 10.14 18.14
CA ARG A 8 8.66 8.91 17.73
C ARG A 8 8.94 8.53 16.28
N GLY A 9 9.04 9.51 15.39
CA GLY A 9 9.45 9.31 14.00
C GLY A 9 10.87 8.74 13.91
N ASP A 10 11.83 9.35 14.60
CA ASP A 10 13.22 8.87 14.68
C ASP A 10 13.32 7.45 15.27
N LEU A 11 12.49 7.13 16.26
CA LEU A 11 12.43 5.80 16.83
C LEU A 11 11.90 4.77 15.81
N ALA A 12 10.87 5.12 15.05
CA ALA A 12 10.33 4.29 13.97
C ALA A 12 11.40 3.96 12.94
N LEU A 13 12.15 4.97 12.49
CA LEU A 13 13.25 4.82 11.55
C LEU A 13 14.36 3.90 12.08
N LYS A 14 14.79 4.10 13.33
CA LYS A 14 15.85 3.30 13.95
C LYS A 14 15.41 1.83 14.12
N ILE A 15 14.18 1.59 14.55
CA ILE A 15 13.66 0.23 14.71
C ILE A 15 13.56 -0.47 13.36
N ALA A 16 13.02 0.20 12.33
CA ALA A 16 12.90 -0.37 11.00
C ALA A 16 14.26 -0.77 10.38
N ARG A 17 15.30 0.02 10.64
CA ARG A 17 16.66 -0.24 10.14
C ARG A 17 17.41 -1.35 10.88
N LEU A 18 17.05 -1.65 12.12
CA LEU A 18 17.68 -2.72 12.91
C LEU A 18 17.18 -4.12 12.53
N LEU A 19 16.00 -4.23 11.89
CA LEU A 19 15.37 -5.51 11.55
C LEU A 19 16.22 -6.47 10.69
N PRO A 20 17.00 -6.00 9.68
CA PRO A 20 17.76 -6.89 8.80
C PRO A 20 18.98 -7.54 9.45
N ASP A 21 19.55 -6.94 10.50
CA ASP A 21 20.87 -7.29 11.04
C ASP A 21 20.82 -8.15 12.32
N MET A 22 19.66 -8.62 12.71
CA MET A 22 19.53 -9.40 13.95
C MET A 22 19.88 -10.88 13.75
N PRO A 23 20.87 -11.44 14.48
CA PRO A 23 21.23 -12.88 14.47
C PRO A 23 20.10 -13.77 15.04
N GLU A 24 20.02 -15.07 14.70
CA GLU A 24 18.81 -15.90 14.95
C GLU A 24 18.60 -16.38 16.41
N ASP A 25 19.63 -16.50 17.24
CA ASP A 25 19.57 -17.22 18.52
C ASP A 25 19.29 -16.39 19.80
N GLU A 26 19.60 -15.10 19.83
CA GLU A 26 19.25 -14.23 21.00
C GLU A 26 17.96 -13.43 20.80
N GLN A 27 17.21 -13.75 19.80
CA GLN A 27 16.41 -12.84 19.01
C GLN A 27 14.93 -12.93 19.21
N GLU A 28 14.38 -14.04 19.61
CA GLU A 28 12.92 -14.19 19.65
C GLU A 28 12.29 -13.12 20.56
N LYS A 29 12.91 -12.90 21.74
CA LYS A 29 12.42 -11.89 22.67
C LYS A 29 12.65 -10.45 22.19
N ILE A 30 13.81 -10.19 21.58
CA ILE A 30 14.11 -8.86 20.98
C ILE A 30 13.23 -8.64 19.77
N ARG A 31 13.01 -9.67 18.94
CA ARG A 31 12.11 -9.63 17.79
C ARG A 31 10.67 -9.35 18.21
N GLU A 32 10.16 -10.02 19.23
CA GLU A 32 8.82 -9.77 19.77
C GLU A 32 8.66 -8.34 20.29
N LEU A 33 9.63 -7.86 21.06
CA LEU A 33 9.63 -6.46 21.53
C LEU A 33 9.67 -5.47 20.36
N THR A 34 10.50 -5.72 19.35
CA THR A 34 10.58 -4.90 18.16
C THR A 34 9.25 -4.90 17.40
N PHE A 35 8.61 -6.05 17.23
CA PHE A 35 7.32 -6.15 16.57
C PHE A 35 6.20 -5.47 17.35
N ASP A 36 6.22 -5.52 18.66
CA ASP A 36 5.28 -4.78 19.50
C ASP A 36 5.46 -3.26 19.39
N MET A 37 6.71 -2.80 19.31
CA MET A 37 7.00 -1.39 19.04
C MET A 37 6.50 -0.96 17.66
N LEU A 38 6.72 -1.76 16.63
CA LEU A 38 6.21 -1.47 15.27
C LEU A 38 4.68 -1.41 15.23
N ARG A 39 3.97 -2.32 15.90
CA ARG A 39 2.50 -2.29 16.00
C ARG A 39 2.01 -1.01 16.69
N ARG A 40 2.69 -0.60 17.78
CA ARG A 40 2.35 0.65 18.48
C ARG A 40 2.56 1.88 17.60
N LEU A 41 3.68 1.95 16.88
CA LEU A 41 3.97 3.05 15.95
C LEU A 41 3.02 3.07 14.76
N ALA A 42 2.61 1.90 14.24
CA ALA A 42 1.59 1.78 13.19
C ALA A 42 0.19 2.20 13.67
N SER A 43 -0.02 2.28 14.99
CA SER A 43 -1.26 2.76 15.63
C SER A 43 -1.09 4.16 16.23
N ASP A 44 0.00 4.88 15.94
CA ASP A 44 0.21 6.23 16.47
C ASP A 44 -0.92 7.17 16.00
N GLN A 45 -1.32 8.08 16.88
CA GLN A 45 -2.41 9.01 16.59
C GLN A 45 -2.06 9.98 15.45
N LEU A 46 -0.78 10.29 15.27
CA LEU A 46 -0.31 11.21 14.26
C LEU A 46 -0.05 10.51 12.92
N PRO A 47 -0.77 10.84 11.85
CA PRO A 47 -0.55 10.25 10.53
C PRO A 47 0.88 10.37 10.03
N ARG A 48 1.59 11.45 10.41
CA ARG A 48 2.96 11.69 10.00
C ARG A 48 3.94 10.67 10.59
N VAL A 49 3.76 10.26 11.84
CA VAL A 49 4.57 9.20 12.47
C VAL A 49 4.32 7.86 11.76
N ARG A 50 3.08 7.53 11.48
CA ARG A 50 2.72 6.33 10.72
C ARG A 50 3.26 6.36 9.28
N ALA A 51 3.26 7.54 8.63
CA ALA A 51 3.82 7.71 7.28
C ALA A 51 5.34 7.49 7.25
N MET A 52 6.08 8.00 8.23
CA MET A 52 7.51 7.74 8.36
C MET A 52 7.80 6.25 8.51
N LEU A 53 7.02 5.56 9.33
CA LEU A 53 7.10 4.10 9.48
C LEU A 53 6.80 3.38 8.17
N SER A 54 5.73 3.76 7.48
CA SER A 54 5.32 3.17 6.20
C SER A 54 6.41 3.31 5.14
N GLU A 55 7.00 4.49 5.03
CA GLU A 55 8.07 4.78 4.08
C GLU A 55 9.31 3.91 4.32
N GLU A 56 9.71 3.72 5.58
CA GLU A 56 10.85 2.86 5.92
C GLU A 56 10.56 1.36 5.73
N LEU A 57 9.30 0.93 5.95
CA LEU A 57 8.93 -0.48 5.88
C LEU A 57 8.47 -0.93 4.48
N LYS A 58 8.19 -0.01 3.56
CA LYS A 58 7.55 -0.30 2.27
C LYS A 58 8.19 -1.43 1.46
N SER A 59 9.51 -1.57 1.53
CA SER A 59 10.24 -2.63 0.79
C SER A 59 10.76 -3.75 1.69
N SER A 60 10.48 -3.71 2.99
CA SER A 60 10.97 -4.71 3.95
C SER A 60 10.26 -6.06 3.76
N ARG A 61 11.03 -7.14 3.95
CA ARG A 61 10.53 -8.53 3.95
C ARG A 61 10.53 -9.16 5.35
N HIS A 62 11.01 -8.42 6.36
CA HIS A 62 11.29 -8.94 7.70
C HIS A 62 10.36 -8.39 8.78
N VAL A 63 9.31 -7.68 8.39
CA VAL A 63 8.29 -7.13 9.29
C VAL A 63 7.06 -8.05 9.35
N PRO A 64 6.30 -8.03 10.46
CA PRO A 64 5.06 -8.78 10.53
C PRO A 64 4.07 -8.32 9.45
N HIS A 65 3.48 -9.27 8.72
CA HIS A 65 2.44 -9.00 7.73
C HIS A 65 1.31 -8.12 8.30
N ALA A 66 0.90 -8.37 9.56
CA ALA A 66 -0.13 -7.59 10.24
C ALA A 66 0.18 -6.08 10.33
N VAL A 67 1.46 -5.71 10.51
CA VAL A 67 1.87 -4.30 10.54
C VAL A 67 1.72 -3.66 9.17
N VAL A 68 2.19 -4.33 8.12
CA VAL A 68 2.09 -3.83 6.75
C VAL A 68 0.62 -3.73 6.30
N ARG A 69 -0.19 -4.74 6.63
CA ARG A 69 -1.62 -4.73 6.33
C ARG A 69 -2.35 -3.58 7.06
N GLN A 70 -1.99 -3.31 8.32
CA GLN A 70 -2.54 -2.19 9.07
C GLN A 70 -2.20 -0.85 8.42
N LEU A 71 -0.95 -0.64 7.98
CA LEU A 71 -0.53 0.57 7.25
C LEU A 71 -1.23 0.68 5.89
N ALA A 72 -1.42 -0.43 5.19
CA ALA A 72 -2.13 -0.47 3.90
C ALA A 72 -3.61 -0.06 4.00
N LEU A 73 -4.26 -0.37 5.12
CA LEU A 73 -5.65 -0.01 5.41
C LEU A 73 -5.80 1.38 6.08
N ASP A 74 -4.72 2.14 6.21
CA ASP A 74 -4.77 3.47 6.82
C ASP A 74 -5.55 4.45 5.93
N ALA A 75 -6.44 5.22 6.55
CA ALA A 75 -7.24 6.22 5.84
C ALA A 75 -6.41 7.38 5.29
N ALA A 76 -5.23 7.65 5.88
CA ALA A 76 -4.32 8.67 5.40
C ALA A 76 -3.47 8.13 4.24
N VAL A 77 -3.65 8.67 3.05
CA VAL A 77 -2.92 8.25 1.83
C VAL A 77 -1.40 8.30 1.99
N ILE A 78 -0.87 9.30 2.70
CA ILE A 78 0.56 9.39 2.98
C ILE A 78 1.11 8.18 3.77
N VAL A 79 0.23 7.44 4.44
CA VAL A 79 0.56 6.22 5.17
C VAL A 79 0.36 4.98 4.29
N SER A 80 -0.78 4.86 3.63
CA SER A 80 -1.14 3.66 2.88
C SER A 80 -0.40 3.53 1.54
N ALA A 81 -0.23 4.61 0.78
CA ALA A 81 0.31 4.55 -0.57
C ALA A 81 1.72 3.92 -0.66
N PRO A 82 2.71 4.23 0.21
CA PRO A 82 4.04 3.64 0.10
C PRO A 82 4.03 2.10 0.23
N VAL A 83 3.32 1.55 1.21
CA VAL A 83 3.26 0.09 1.39
C VAL A 83 2.38 -0.57 0.32
N LEU A 84 1.31 0.09 -0.15
CA LEU A 84 0.47 -0.42 -1.24
C LEU A 84 1.27 -0.56 -2.53
N GLU A 85 2.13 0.39 -2.86
CA GLU A 85 2.92 0.36 -4.09
C GLU A 85 4.09 -0.63 -4.00
N TYR A 86 4.85 -0.62 -2.90
CA TYR A 86 6.16 -1.27 -2.86
C TYR A 86 6.24 -2.53 -2.03
N SER A 87 5.31 -2.78 -1.09
CA SER A 87 5.50 -3.90 -0.16
C SER A 87 5.36 -5.27 -0.83
N PRO A 88 6.40 -6.12 -0.71
CA PRO A 88 6.33 -7.49 -1.20
C PRO A 88 5.51 -8.42 -0.30
N LEU A 89 5.09 -7.95 0.88
CA LEU A 89 4.37 -8.73 1.87
C LEU A 89 2.85 -8.68 1.66
N LEU A 90 2.33 -7.70 0.92
CA LEU A 90 0.91 -7.62 0.58
C LEU A 90 0.60 -8.60 -0.55
N ASN A 91 -0.33 -9.50 -0.30
CA ASN A 91 -0.87 -10.42 -1.29
C ASN A 91 -2.14 -9.87 -1.97
N ASP A 92 -2.64 -10.56 -2.98
CA ASP A 92 -3.81 -10.12 -3.74
C ASP A 92 -5.06 -9.96 -2.87
N ALA A 93 -5.24 -10.82 -1.86
CA ALA A 93 -6.38 -10.73 -0.94
C ALA A 93 -6.32 -9.44 -0.09
N ASP A 94 -5.12 -9.06 0.38
CA ASP A 94 -4.93 -7.79 1.10
C ASP A 94 -5.26 -6.59 0.21
N LEU A 95 -4.78 -6.60 -1.05
CA LEU A 95 -5.03 -5.52 -2.01
C LEU A 95 -6.52 -5.41 -2.36
N MET A 96 -7.18 -6.54 -2.58
CA MET A 96 -8.62 -6.58 -2.86
C MET A 96 -9.45 -6.10 -1.66
N GLU A 97 -9.01 -6.40 -0.42
CA GLU A 97 -9.64 -5.89 0.79
C GLU A 97 -9.55 -4.35 0.87
N VAL A 98 -8.38 -3.78 0.58
CA VAL A 98 -8.19 -2.32 0.54
C VAL A 98 -9.09 -1.68 -0.51
N ILE A 99 -9.18 -2.25 -1.71
CA ILE A 99 -10.05 -1.76 -2.78
C ILE A 99 -11.52 -1.84 -2.35
N ALA A 100 -11.93 -2.97 -1.78
CA ALA A 100 -13.31 -3.20 -1.34
C ALA A 100 -13.71 -2.29 -0.16
N ALA A 101 -12.77 -1.88 0.68
CA ALA A 101 -13.00 -0.92 1.76
C ALA A 101 -13.23 0.52 1.26
N GLY A 102 -13.01 0.79 -0.03
CA GLY A 102 -13.21 2.11 -0.61
C GLY A 102 -12.07 3.07 -0.30
N CYS A 103 -10.86 2.71 -0.69
CA CYS A 103 -9.68 3.55 -0.51
C CYS A 103 -9.68 4.78 -1.44
N ALA A 104 -8.86 5.77 -1.10
CA ALA A 104 -8.70 6.99 -1.90
C ALA A 104 -8.08 6.70 -3.28
N GLN A 105 -8.30 7.58 -4.24
CA GLN A 105 -7.80 7.48 -5.63
C GLN A 105 -6.29 7.24 -5.69
N GLU A 106 -5.51 7.97 -4.90
CA GLU A 106 -4.04 7.84 -4.88
C GLU A 106 -3.60 6.46 -4.35
N ALA A 107 -4.36 5.87 -3.44
CA ALA A 107 -4.11 4.50 -2.97
C ALA A 107 -4.45 3.47 -4.06
N LEU A 108 -5.51 3.67 -4.84
CA LEU A 108 -5.82 2.85 -6.02
C LEU A 108 -4.71 2.96 -7.08
N CYS A 109 -4.22 4.17 -7.34
CA CYS A 109 -3.08 4.39 -8.25
C CYS A 109 -1.82 3.69 -7.75
N ALA A 110 -1.54 3.71 -6.44
CA ALA A 110 -0.41 3.00 -5.85
C ALA A 110 -0.51 1.49 -6.07
N ILE A 111 -1.71 0.89 -5.90
CA ILE A 111 -1.95 -0.53 -6.20
C ILE A 111 -1.72 -0.81 -7.69
N ALA A 112 -2.28 0.03 -8.57
CA ALA A 112 -2.15 -0.12 -10.01
C ALA A 112 -0.70 0.01 -10.52
N ASN A 113 0.15 0.76 -9.81
CA ASN A 113 1.56 0.99 -10.15
C ASN A 113 2.54 -0.07 -9.60
N ARG A 114 2.06 -1.08 -8.90
CA ARG A 114 2.91 -2.15 -8.34
C ARG A 114 3.76 -2.83 -9.39
N SER A 115 4.93 -3.32 -8.96
CA SER A 115 5.84 -4.11 -9.79
C SER A 115 5.25 -5.43 -10.29
N LYS A 116 4.11 -5.86 -9.75
CA LYS A 116 3.29 -6.99 -10.19
C LYS A 116 1.86 -6.73 -9.78
N VAL A 117 0.93 -6.78 -10.72
CA VAL A 117 -0.51 -6.71 -10.49
C VAL A 117 -1.12 -7.92 -11.17
N SER A 118 -1.86 -8.74 -10.43
CA SER A 118 -2.55 -9.91 -10.96
C SER A 118 -3.81 -9.51 -11.75
N GLU A 119 -4.36 -10.44 -12.50
CA GLU A 119 -5.61 -10.24 -13.23
C GLU A 119 -6.79 -9.92 -12.29
N ASP A 120 -6.87 -10.58 -11.14
CA ASP A 120 -7.95 -10.37 -10.18
C ASP A 120 -7.87 -8.99 -9.53
N VAL A 121 -6.67 -8.52 -9.18
CA VAL A 121 -6.47 -7.16 -8.67
C VAL A 121 -6.73 -6.12 -9.77
N SER A 122 -6.32 -6.40 -11.02
CA SER A 122 -6.63 -5.53 -12.18
C SER A 122 -8.13 -5.39 -12.39
N ASP A 123 -8.87 -6.49 -12.34
CA ASP A 123 -10.33 -6.48 -12.45
C ASP A 123 -10.98 -5.68 -11.32
N ALA A 124 -10.46 -5.80 -10.09
CA ALA A 124 -10.95 -5.05 -8.94
C ALA A 124 -10.70 -3.54 -9.08
N VAL A 125 -9.51 -3.13 -9.57
CA VAL A 125 -9.21 -1.71 -9.86
C VAL A 125 -10.15 -1.17 -10.93
N VAL A 126 -10.35 -1.89 -12.04
CA VAL A 126 -11.24 -1.46 -13.13
C VAL A 126 -12.69 -1.36 -12.66
N ALA A 127 -13.13 -2.25 -11.76
CA ALA A 127 -14.48 -2.22 -11.21
C ALA A 127 -14.78 -1.00 -10.34
N THR A 128 -13.77 -0.25 -9.90
CA THR A 128 -13.97 1.02 -9.19
C THR A 128 -14.38 2.17 -10.09
N PHE A 129 -14.20 2.06 -11.41
CA PHE A 129 -14.40 3.12 -12.40
C PHE A 129 -13.57 4.39 -12.14
N ASP A 130 -12.49 4.30 -11.34
CA ASP A 130 -11.58 5.41 -11.10
C ASP A 130 -10.65 5.60 -12.31
N VAL A 131 -10.90 6.64 -13.09
CA VAL A 131 -10.21 6.88 -14.36
C VAL A 131 -8.69 7.01 -14.20
N PRO A 132 -8.15 7.78 -13.23
CA PRO A 132 -6.71 7.84 -12.98
C PRO A 132 -6.09 6.50 -12.61
N ALA A 133 -6.75 5.69 -11.77
CA ALA A 133 -6.26 4.38 -11.39
C ALA A 133 -6.24 3.40 -12.56
N VAL A 134 -7.31 3.40 -13.39
CA VAL A 134 -7.38 2.59 -14.62
C VAL A 134 -6.31 3.03 -15.62
N ALA A 135 -6.09 4.34 -15.81
CA ALA A 135 -5.02 4.84 -16.68
C ALA A 135 -3.63 4.41 -16.18
N THR A 136 -3.39 4.47 -14.87
CA THR A 136 -2.14 4.00 -14.25
C THR A 136 -1.95 2.50 -14.48
N LEU A 137 -3.01 1.70 -14.31
CA LEU A 137 -2.99 0.25 -14.56
C LEU A 137 -2.61 -0.07 -16.01
N LEU A 138 -3.24 0.60 -16.97
CA LEU A 138 -2.97 0.39 -18.42
C LEU A 138 -1.56 0.84 -18.82
N ALA A 139 -1.00 1.86 -18.17
CA ALA A 139 0.37 2.30 -18.38
C ALA A 139 1.41 1.33 -17.76
N ASN A 140 1.01 0.51 -16.80
CA ASN A 140 1.88 -0.44 -16.12
C ASN A 140 2.11 -1.71 -16.94
N LYS A 141 3.24 -1.79 -17.64
CA LYS A 141 3.63 -2.96 -18.46
C LYS A 141 3.79 -4.26 -17.68
N LYS A 142 3.77 -4.22 -16.36
CA LYS A 142 3.92 -5.38 -15.46
C LYS A 142 2.58 -5.82 -14.86
N ALA A 143 1.50 -5.13 -15.18
CA ALA A 143 0.16 -5.54 -14.82
C ALA A 143 -0.37 -6.59 -15.79
N SER A 144 -1.04 -7.60 -15.25
CA SER A 144 -1.79 -8.59 -16.03
C SER A 144 -3.25 -8.15 -16.10
N VAL A 145 -3.75 -7.92 -17.32
CA VAL A 145 -5.14 -7.49 -17.54
C VAL A 145 -5.79 -8.48 -18.51
N ARG A 146 -6.96 -9.00 -18.14
CA ARG A 146 -7.73 -9.92 -19.00
C ARG A 146 -8.28 -9.19 -20.24
N GLU A 147 -8.40 -9.91 -21.35
CA GLU A 147 -9.01 -9.38 -22.56
C GLU A 147 -10.44 -8.85 -22.31
N ALA A 148 -11.24 -9.63 -21.58
CA ALA A 148 -12.59 -9.22 -21.18
C ALA A 148 -12.64 -7.94 -20.34
N THR A 149 -11.58 -7.66 -19.59
CA THR A 149 -11.46 -6.43 -18.80
C THR A 149 -11.05 -5.25 -19.67
N LEU A 150 -10.19 -5.48 -20.68
CA LEU A 150 -9.87 -4.47 -21.68
C LEU A 150 -11.11 -4.08 -22.51
N ASP A 151 -11.96 -5.05 -22.87
CA ASP A 151 -13.21 -4.78 -23.58
C ASP A 151 -14.14 -3.89 -22.74
N LYS A 152 -14.28 -4.18 -21.45
CA LYS A 152 -15.07 -3.34 -20.52
C LYS A 152 -14.51 -1.91 -20.41
N ILE A 153 -13.19 -1.76 -20.36
CA ILE A 153 -12.56 -0.43 -20.34
C ILE A 153 -12.86 0.32 -21.64
N ALA A 154 -12.78 -0.36 -22.80
CA ALA A 154 -13.05 0.24 -24.09
C ALA A 154 -14.51 0.67 -24.23
N GLU A 155 -15.46 -0.16 -23.77
CA GLU A 155 -16.89 0.19 -23.74
C GLU A 155 -17.14 1.42 -22.85
N ASN A 156 -16.60 1.46 -21.64
CA ASN A 156 -16.76 2.60 -20.74
C ASN A 156 -16.09 3.88 -21.29
N ALA A 157 -14.94 3.75 -21.96
CA ALA A 157 -14.25 4.90 -22.58
C ALA A 157 -15.07 5.51 -23.73
N ALA A 158 -15.79 4.70 -24.49
CA ALA A 158 -16.68 5.18 -25.55
C ALA A 158 -17.85 5.99 -24.98
N ASP A 159 -18.40 5.58 -23.84
CA ASP A 159 -19.48 6.31 -23.16
C ASP A 159 -19.00 7.67 -22.60
N VAL A 160 -17.76 7.76 -22.14
CA VAL A 160 -17.16 9.02 -21.62
C VAL A 160 -16.85 10.01 -22.76
N GLN A 161 -16.45 9.54 -23.95
CA GLN A 161 -16.20 10.41 -25.10
C GLN A 161 -17.48 11.08 -25.62
N SER A 162 -18.64 10.48 -25.45
CA SER A 162 -19.92 11.09 -25.82
C SER A 162 -20.28 12.35 -25.03
N TRP A 163 -19.55 12.65 -23.95
CA TRP A 163 -19.75 13.84 -23.12
C TRP A 163 -18.89 15.05 -23.54
N HIS A 164 -17.99 14.87 -24.51
CA HIS A 164 -17.05 15.91 -24.97
C HIS A 164 -17.34 16.48 -26.34
N GLU A 165 -18.47 16.13 -26.97
CA GLU A 165 -18.91 16.86 -28.16
C GLU A 165 -19.82 18.03 -27.75
N PRO A 166 -19.47 19.26 -28.20
CA PRO A 166 -20.24 20.48 -27.91
C PRO A 166 -21.57 20.53 -28.66
#